data_18d9b14eb038965c458c4e7a7db461b1
#
_entry.id   18d9b14eb038965c458c4e7a7db461b1
#
_cell.length_a   1.000
_cell.length_b   1.000
_cell.length_c   1.000
_cell.angle_alpha   90.00
_cell.angle_beta   90.00
_cell.angle_gamma   90.00
#
_symmetry.space_group_name_H-M   'P 1'
#
loop_
_entity.id
_entity.type
_entity.pdbx_description
1 polymer ?
#
loop_
_entity_poly.entity_id
_entity_poly.type
_entity_poly.pdbx_seq_one_letter_code
_entity_poly.pdbx_strand_id
1 'polypeptide(L)'
;MKRLSLPLMTAVGLMGMTALTACGSGSTDSATSASAAMTPSASSTPSPSSTLSGTVTVLAAASLTESFTALEKSFEAANPGVDVTISFGSSATLAQQIAQGAPADLYASAGTKALDQLPAEAKAKPTTTLAKNVLEIATPPGNPKKFTGLASLADASTNVVLCAETVPCGSAADAVLTKAAVTAHVVSREVDVKATLAKITLGEADAAIVYHSDVVAAGSKVEGVEIPSAQNTTLAYPLV
;
A
#
# COMPACT_ATOMS: atom_id res chain seq x y z
N MET A 1 -26.05 36.72 -9.68
CA MET A 1 -26.13 36.81 -11.16
C MET A 1 -24.86 37.47 -11.68
N LYS A 2 -23.89 36.72 -12.19
CA LYS A 2 -22.85 37.19 -13.13
C LYS A 2 -22.25 35.95 -13.75
N ARG A 3 -22.64 35.68 -14.98
CA ARG A 3 -22.05 34.64 -15.85
C ARG A 3 -20.78 35.24 -16.41
N LEU A 4 -19.69 34.47 -16.42
CA LEU A 4 -18.51 34.81 -17.19
C LEU A 4 -18.16 33.63 -18.09
N SER A 5 -18.05 33.96 -19.35
CA SER A 5 -17.94 33.09 -20.52
C SER A 5 -16.50 32.60 -20.72
N LEU A 6 -16.37 31.35 -21.20
CA LEU A 6 -15.16 30.79 -21.81
C LEU A 6 -14.85 31.41 -23.16
N PRO A 7 -13.58 31.46 -23.59
CA PRO A 7 -13.28 31.36 -25.01
C PRO A 7 -12.58 30.04 -25.36
N LEU A 8 -13.13 29.43 -26.36
CA LEU A 8 -12.64 28.32 -27.18
C LEU A 8 -11.49 28.84 -28.06
N MET A 9 -10.36 28.20 -28.06
CA MET A 9 -9.29 28.45 -29.03
C MET A 9 -8.89 27.14 -29.73
N THR A 10 -9.35 27.04 -30.96
CA THR A 10 -8.94 26.10 -32.01
C THR A 10 -7.62 26.57 -32.64
N ALA A 11 -6.65 25.66 -32.79
CA ALA A 11 -5.56 25.84 -33.76
C ALA A 11 -5.28 24.51 -34.45
N VAL A 12 -5.52 24.54 -35.75
CA VAL A 12 -5.20 23.54 -36.77
C VAL A 12 -3.78 23.83 -37.27
N GLY A 13 -2.99 22.81 -37.51
CA GLY A 13 -1.66 22.91 -38.10
C GLY A 13 -1.21 21.63 -38.76
N LEU A 14 -1.14 21.67 -40.00
CA LEU A 14 -1.09 20.78 -41.15
C LEU A 14 0.34 20.38 -41.53
N MET A 15 0.52 19.14 -42.04
CA MET A 15 1.42 18.66 -43.10
C MET A 15 2.96 18.68 -42.96
N GLY A 16 3.55 17.52 -43.24
CA GLY A 16 4.96 17.34 -43.58
C GLY A 16 5.30 15.89 -44.00
N MET A 17 4.99 15.57 -45.25
CA MET A 17 5.30 14.32 -45.94
C MET A 17 6.60 14.50 -46.72
N THR A 18 7.65 13.64 -46.51
CA THR A 18 8.73 13.46 -47.52
C THR A 18 9.16 12.00 -47.57
N ALA A 19 8.91 11.40 -48.73
CA ALA A 19 9.47 10.13 -49.17
C ALA A 19 10.81 10.39 -49.88
N LEU A 20 11.76 9.50 -49.69
CA LEU A 20 12.89 9.33 -50.64
C LEU A 20 13.24 7.85 -50.79
N THR A 21 12.99 7.37 -51.98
CA THR A 21 13.45 6.14 -52.61
C THR A 21 14.88 6.30 -53.08
N ALA A 22 15.71 5.24 -52.91
CA ALA A 22 16.87 5.04 -53.77
C ALA A 22 17.16 3.52 -53.91
N CYS A 23 16.98 3.03 -55.13
CA CYS A 23 17.45 1.75 -55.62
C CYS A 23 18.95 1.81 -55.91
N GLY A 24 19.65 0.70 -55.72
CA GLY A 24 21.02 0.50 -56.19
C GLY A 24 21.33 -0.98 -56.36
N SER A 25 21.23 -1.44 -57.61
CA SER A 25 21.62 -2.78 -58.06
C SER A 25 23.14 -2.91 -58.22
N GLY A 26 23.69 -4.09 -57.92
CA GLY A 26 25.07 -4.43 -58.25
C GLY A 26 25.35 -5.90 -57.96
N SER A 27 25.25 -6.70 -59.00
CA SER A 27 25.65 -8.13 -59.01
C SER A 27 27.18 -8.24 -59.13
N THR A 28 27.78 -9.20 -58.46
CA THR A 28 28.81 -10.11 -59.07
C THR A 28 29.07 -11.31 -58.14
N ASP A 29 29.20 -12.45 -58.80
CA ASP A 29 29.50 -13.79 -58.29
C ASP A 29 30.85 -13.91 -57.57
N SER A 30 30.92 -14.82 -56.61
CA SER A 30 31.87 -15.94 -56.60
C SER A 30 31.65 -16.88 -55.42
N ALA A 31 31.63 -18.13 -55.76
CA ALA A 31 31.48 -19.28 -54.91
C ALA A 31 32.65 -19.45 -53.92
N THR A 32 32.42 -20.02 -52.72
CA THR A 32 33.02 -21.25 -52.25
C THR A 32 32.86 -21.44 -50.73
N SER A 33 32.58 -22.67 -50.37
CA SER A 33 32.78 -23.36 -49.09
C SER A 33 31.72 -23.20 -47.99
N ALA A 34 30.99 -24.29 -47.89
CA ALA A 34 30.20 -24.70 -46.77
C ALA A 34 31.01 -24.77 -45.48
N SER A 35 30.54 -24.09 -44.46
CA SER A 35 30.83 -24.42 -43.07
C SER A 35 29.49 -24.36 -42.32
N ALA A 36 28.96 -25.52 -42.00
CA ALA A 36 27.74 -25.67 -41.22
C ALA A 36 28.01 -25.18 -39.77
N ALA A 37 27.69 -23.95 -39.51
CA ALA A 37 27.56 -23.47 -38.12
C ALA A 37 26.22 -23.96 -37.60
N MET A 38 26.24 -24.98 -36.75
CA MET A 38 25.14 -25.39 -35.91
C MET A 38 24.80 -24.24 -34.96
N THR A 39 23.76 -23.53 -35.25
CA THR A 39 23.11 -22.63 -34.30
C THR A 39 22.56 -23.49 -33.15
N PRO A 40 22.95 -23.25 -31.89
CA PRO A 40 22.27 -23.89 -30.78
C PRO A 40 20.84 -23.36 -30.78
N SER A 41 19.88 -24.22 -31.11
CA SER A 41 18.46 -23.99 -30.89
C SER A 41 18.29 -23.80 -29.39
N ALA A 42 18.08 -22.56 -28.97
CA ALA A 42 17.70 -22.28 -27.58
C ALA A 42 16.37 -23.00 -27.33
N SER A 43 16.46 -24.17 -26.69
CA SER A 43 15.32 -24.84 -26.11
C SER A 43 14.75 -23.86 -25.07
N SER A 44 13.71 -23.14 -25.43
CA SER A 44 12.84 -22.48 -24.46
C SER A 44 12.21 -23.59 -23.63
N THR A 45 12.78 -23.84 -22.46
CA THR A 45 12.15 -24.65 -21.42
C THR A 45 10.77 -24.02 -21.17
N PRO A 46 9.65 -24.73 -21.35
CA PRO A 46 8.36 -24.17 -21.02
C PRO A 46 8.38 -23.89 -19.53
N SER A 47 8.19 -22.61 -19.18
CA SER A 47 7.89 -22.21 -17.79
C SER A 47 6.69 -23.05 -17.34
N PRO A 48 6.72 -23.69 -16.17
CA PRO A 48 5.58 -24.48 -15.73
C PRO A 48 4.35 -23.56 -15.69
N SER A 49 3.42 -23.78 -16.62
CA SER A 49 2.13 -23.13 -16.56
C SER A 49 1.47 -23.56 -15.25
N SER A 50 1.28 -22.62 -14.34
CA SER A 50 0.55 -22.85 -13.11
C SER A 50 -0.82 -23.45 -13.46
N THR A 51 -1.13 -24.61 -12.89
CA THR A 51 -2.45 -25.26 -13.02
C THR A 51 -3.43 -24.75 -11.98
N LEU A 52 -3.03 -23.72 -11.19
CA LEU A 52 -3.88 -23.12 -10.17
C LEU A 52 -5.00 -22.34 -10.82
N SER A 53 -6.21 -22.51 -10.29
CA SER A 53 -7.39 -21.76 -10.74
C SER A 53 -8.39 -21.63 -9.60
N GLY A 54 -9.21 -20.58 -9.64
CA GLY A 54 -10.25 -20.30 -8.66
C GLY A 54 -10.07 -18.91 -8.03
N THR A 55 -10.94 -18.57 -7.09
CA THR A 55 -10.92 -17.29 -6.38
C THR A 55 -10.29 -17.47 -4.99
N VAL A 56 -9.45 -16.54 -4.59
CA VAL A 56 -8.88 -16.43 -3.24
C VAL A 56 -9.42 -15.14 -2.59
N THR A 57 -10.15 -15.29 -1.50
CA THR A 57 -10.71 -14.15 -0.75
C THR A 57 -9.79 -13.79 0.40
N VAL A 58 -9.30 -12.57 0.40
CA VAL A 58 -8.35 -12.04 1.39
C VAL A 58 -8.98 -10.90 2.16
N LEU A 59 -8.93 -10.95 3.49
CA LEU A 59 -9.24 -9.83 4.36
C LEU A 59 -7.93 -9.29 4.94
N ALA A 60 -7.56 -8.04 4.63
CA ALA A 60 -6.26 -7.49 4.98
C ALA A 60 -6.37 -6.14 5.69
N ALA A 61 -5.48 -5.90 6.66
CA ALA A 61 -5.37 -4.63 7.34
C ALA A 61 -5.22 -3.46 6.35
N ALA A 62 -5.86 -2.32 6.62
CA ALA A 62 -5.82 -1.14 5.76
C ALA A 62 -4.40 -0.66 5.43
N SER A 63 -3.45 -0.81 6.37
CA SER A 63 -2.03 -0.49 6.15
C SER A 63 -1.32 -1.40 5.14
N LEU A 64 -1.94 -2.50 4.71
CA LEU A 64 -1.42 -3.43 3.70
C LEU A 64 -1.92 -3.12 2.28
N THR A 65 -2.75 -2.09 2.11
CA THR A 65 -3.43 -1.79 0.83
C THR A 65 -2.44 -1.77 -0.34
N GLU A 66 -1.40 -0.96 -0.29
CA GLU A 66 -0.49 -0.80 -1.42
C GLU A 66 0.34 -2.05 -1.69
N SER A 67 0.85 -2.69 -0.63
CA SER A 67 1.67 -3.90 -0.76
C SER A 67 0.86 -5.11 -1.25
N PHE A 68 -0.36 -5.30 -0.73
CA PHE A 68 -1.20 -6.41 -1.13
C PHE A 68 -1.79 -6.23 -2.52
N THR A 69 -2.15 -4.99 -2.92
CA THR A 69 -2.55 -4.71 -4.31
C THR A 69 -1.42 -4.98 -5.31
N ALA A 70 -0.17 -4.71 -4.92
CA ALA A 70 0.98 -5.06 -5.77
C ALA A 70 1.21 -6.58 -5.84
N LEU A 71 1.05 -7.28 -4.71
CA LEU A 71 1.15 -8.74 -4.64
C LEU A 71 0.04 -9.44 -5.45
N GLU A 72 -1.22 -8.98 -5.32
CA GLU A 72 -2.37 -9.44 -6.11
C GLU A 72 -2.04 -9.44 -7.60
N LYS A 73 -1.66 -8.27 -8.13
CA LYS A 73 -1.30 -8.12 -9.56
C LYS A 73 -0.17 -9.07 -9.99
N SER A 74 0.87 -9.20 -9.16
CA SER A 74 2.00 -10.07 -9.46
C SER A 74 1.60 -11.55 -9.43
N PHE A 75 0.76 -11.93 -8.47
CA PHE A 75 0.32 -13.31 -8.31
C PHE A 75 -0.62 -13.74 -9.44
N GLU A 76 -1.59 -12.92 -9.79
CA GLU A 76 -2.51 -13.16 -10.90
C GLU A 76 -1.79 -13.22 -12.25
N ALA A 77 -0.81 -12.31 -12.47
CA ALA A 77 0.03 -12.35 -13.67
C ALA A 77 0.83 -13.67 -13.80
N ALA A 78 1.28 -14.22 -12.68
CA ALA A 78 1.98 -15.51 -12.65
C ALA A 78 1.02 -16.72 -12.69
N ASN A 79 -0.26 -16.54 -12.34
CA ASN A 79 -1.27 -17.57 -12.22
C ASN A 79 -2.58 -17.13 -12.91
N PRO A 80 -2.65 -17.11 -14.25
CA PRO A 80 -3.78 -16.50 -14.98
C PRO A 80 -5.15 -17.15 -14.74
N GLY A 81 -5.17 -18.32 -14.07
CA GLY A 81 -6.41 -19.02 -13.68
C GLY A 81 -6.92 -18.64 -12.29
N VAL A 82 -6.19 -17.80 -11.55
CA VAL A 82 -6.55 -17.38 -10.20
C VAL A 82 -7.02 -15.93 -10.19
N ASP A 83 -8.10 -15.68 -9.46
CA ASP A 83 -8.64 -14.36 -9.16
C ASP A 83 -8.48 -14.10 -7.65
N VAL A 84 -7.83 -13.00 -7.28
CA VAL A 84 -7.61 -12.63 -5.88
C VAL A 84 -8.50 -11.44 -5.54
N THR A 85 -9.44 -11.64 -4.63
CA THR A 85 -10.32 -10.58 -4.14
C THR A 85 -9.87 -10.13 -2.76
N ILE A 86 -9.47 -8.88 -2.63
CA ILE A 86 -8.99 -8.33 -1.35
C ILE A 86 -9.96 -7.29 -0.80
N SER A 87 -10.34 -7.44 0.46
CA SER A 87 -11.06 -6.42 1.22
C SER A 87 -10.15 -5.83 2.27
N PHE A 88 -9.98 -4.50 2.24
CA PHE A 88 -9.15 -3.77 3.18
C PHE A 88 -9.98 -3.08 4.25
N GLY A 89 -9.46 -3.03 5.48
CA GLY A 89 -10.12 -2.35 6.59
C GLY A 89 -9.35 -2.46 7.89
N SER A 90 -9.96 -1.96 8.98
CA SER A 90 -9.41 -2.19 10.32
C SER A 90 -9.36 -3.68 10.62
N SER A 91 -8.22 -4.18 11.12
CA SER A 91 -8.08 -5.60 11.47
C SER A 91 -9.14 -6.06 12.47
N ALA A 92 -9.52 -5.21 13.43
CA ALA A 92 -10.57 -5.55 14.40
C ALA A 92 -11.95 -5.72 13.72
N THR A 93 -12.30 -4.83 12.79
CA THR A 93 -13.55 -4.92 12.02
C THR A 93 -13.58 -6.16 11.13
N LEU A 94 -12.47 -6.45 10.45
CA LEU A 94 -12.36 -7.64 9.58
C LEU A 94 -12.46 -8.94 10.40
N ALA A 95 -11.82 -9.00 11.57
CA ALA A 95 -11.93 -10.16 12.46
C ALA A 95 -13.38 -10.37 12.95
N GLN A 96 -14.10 -9.28 13.24
CA GLN A 96 -15.53 -9.36 13.59
C GLN A 96 -16.38 -9.85 12.41
N GLN A 97 -16.09 -9.41 11.19
CA GLN A 97 -16.78 -9.91 9.99
C GLN A 97 -16.57 -11.42 9.80
N ILE A 98 -15.33 -11.92 9.99
CA ILE A 98 -15.04 -13.35 9.98
C ILE A 98 -15.82 -14.08 11.07
N ALA A 99 -15.87 -13.54 12.30
CA ALA A 99 -16.64 -14.11 13.40
C ALA A 99 -18.15 -14.13 13.13
N GLN A 100 -18.64 -13.25 12.27
CA GLN A 100 -20.03 -13.20 11.80
C GLN A 100 -20.29 -14.05 10.55
N GLY A 101 -19.28 -14.80 10.08
CA GLY A 101 -19.39 -15.71 8.94
C GLY A 101 -19.04 -15.13 7.59
N ALA A 102 -18.35 -13.97 7.53
CA ALA A 102 -17.81 -13.48 6.27
C ALA A 102 -16.78 -14.49 5.72
N PRO A 103 -16.84 -14.84 4.42
CA PRO A 103 -15.89 -15.75 3.82
C PRO A 103 -14.49 -15.11 3.77
N ALA A 104 -13.48 -15.88 4.14
CA ALA A 104 -12.09 -15.49 4.02
C ALA A 104 -11.22 -16.75 3.90
N ASP A 105 -10.38 -16.82 2.89
CA ASP A 105 -9.37 -17.84 2.75
C ASP A 105 -8.09 -17.44 3.50
N LEU A 106 -7.81 -16.14 3.54
CA LEU A 106 -6.67 -15.55 4.24
C LEU A 106 -7.10 -14.29 5.02
N TYR A 107 -6.54 -14.14 6.21
CA TYR A 107 -6.69 -12.94 7.02
C TYR A 107 -5.32 -12.39 7.44
N ALA A 108 -5.00 -11.17 7.01
CA ALA A 108 -3.74 -10.47 7.33
C ALA A 108 -4.01 -9.30 8.28
N SER A 109 -3.52 -9.39 9.51
CA SER A 109 -3.79 -8.42 10.58
C SER A 109 -2.60 -7.49 10.85
N ALA A 110 -2.89 -6.24 11.22
CA ALA A 110 -1.92 -5.31 11.81
C ALA A 110 -1.90 -5.50 13.33
N GLY A 111 -0.99 -6.35 13.81
CA GLY A 111 -0.92 -6.74 15.22
C GLY A 111 -1.70 -8.01 15.54
N THR A 112 -1.33 -8.65 16.64
CA THR A 112 -1.88 -9.97 17.04
C THR A 112 -3.21 -9.87 17.79
N LYS A 113 -3.51 -8.72 18.41
CA LYS A 113 -4.69 -8.56 19.27
C LYS A 113 -6.02 -8.83 18.57
N ALA A 114 -6.12 -8.50 17.27
CA ALA A 114 -7.35 -8.76 16.51
C ALA A 114 -7.59 -10.26 16.26
N LEU A 115 -6.57 -11.11 16.34
CA LEU A 115 -6.73 -12.58 16.24
C LEU A 115 -7.58 -13.15 17.37
N ASP A 116 -7.63 -12.49 18.53
CA ASP A 116 -8.44 -12.93 19.68
C ASP A 116 -9.94 -12.91 19.36
N GLN A 117 -10.37 -12.14 18.36
CA GLN A 117 -11.75 -12.02 17.93
C GLN A 117 -12.16 -13.07 16.90
N LEU A 118 -11.20 -13.80 16.34
CA LEU A 118 -11.47 -14.85 15.36
C LEU A 118 -12.21 -16.04 16.01
N PRO A 119 -13.04 -16.77 15.25
CA PRO A 119 -13.64 -18.01 15.73
C PRO A 119 -12.58 -19.09 16.00
N ALA A 120 -12.94 -20.08 16.81
CA ALA A 120 -11.99 -21.10 17.30
C ALA A 120 -11.32 -21.88 16.16
N GLU A 121 -12.06 -22.19 15.10
CA GLU A 121 -11.57 -22.91 13.92
C GLU A 121 -10.52 -22.09 13.13
N ALA A 122 -10.68 -20.78 13.06
CA ALA A 122 -9.68 -19.90 12.44
C ALA A 122 -8.43 -19.77 13.30
N LYS A 123 -8.59 -19.65 14.64
CA LYS A 123 -7.46 -19.61 15.60
C LYS A 123 -6.64 -20.89 15.58
N ALA A 124 -7.24 -22.03 15.23
CA ALA A 124 -6.55 -23.31 15.13
C ALA A 124 -5.70 -23.45 13.85
N LYS A 125 -5.83 -22.51 12.90
CA LYS A 125 -5.02 -22.54 11.66
C LYS A 125 -3.59 -22.07 11.93
N PRO A 126 -2.63 -22.52 11.10
CA PRO A 126 -1.26 -22.02 11.18
C PRO A 126 -1.21 -20.50 11.01
N THR A 127 -0.43 -19.84 11.84
CA THR A 127 -0.21 -18.39 11.78
C THR A 127 1.24 -18.11 11.43
N THR A 128 1.44 -17.29 10.39
CA THR A 128 2.77 -16.86 9.95
C THR A 128 2.92 -15.34 10.12
N THR A 129 4.05 -14.88 10.64
CA THR A 129 4.36 -13.44 10.67
C THR A 129 4.88 -13.02 9.31
N LEU A 130 4.10 -12.21 8.57
CA LEU A 130 4.47 -11.68 7.25
C LEU A 130 5.54 -10.58 7.34
N ALA A 131 5.34 -9.66 8.29
CA ALA A 131 6.15 -8.46 8.42
C ALA A 131 6.09 -7.93 9.86
N LYS A 132 6.91 -6.90 10.12
CA LYS A 132 6.83 -6.07 11.31
C LYS A 132 6.72 -4.62 10.89
N ASN A 133 6.05 -3.81 11.71
CA ASN A 133 5.89 -2.38 11.47
C ASN A 133 6.10 -1.60 12.77
N VAL A 134 6.34 -0.31 12.66
CA VAL A 134 6.46 0.63 13.77
C VAL A 134 5.55 1.82 13.53
N LEU A 135 5.28 2.60 14.58
CA LEU A 135 4.52 3.84 14.44
C LEU A 135 5.42 4.99 14.02
N GLU A 136 4.83 5.96 13.34
CA GLU A 136 5.44 7.21 12.92
C GLU A 136 4.42 8.35 13.02
N ILE A 137 4.87 9.57 13.21
CA ILE A 137 4.01 10.74 13.18
C ILE A 137 3.97 11.23 11.73
N ALA A 138 2.78 11.25 11.12
CA ALA A 138 2.55 11.87 9.82
C ALA A 138 2.12 13.31 10.00
N THR A 139 2.70 14.23 9.22
CA THR A 139 2.38 15.65 9.17
C THR A 139 2.16 16.08 7.73
N PRO A 140 1.54 17.26 7.47
CA PRO A 140 1.54 17.83 6.13
C PRO A 140 2.96 17.98 5.59
N PRO A 141 3.13 18.00 4.24
CA PRO A 141 4.44 18.15 3.60
C PRO A 141 5.25 19.33 4.15
N GLY A 142 6.54 19.09 4.42
CA GLY A 142 7.46 20.07 4.97
C GLY A 142 7.29 20.31 6.47
N ASN A 143 6.44 19.55 7.15
CA ASN A 143 6.27 19.60 8.61
C ASN A 143 6.13 21.06 9.13
N PRO A 144 5.07 21.79 8.76
CA PRO A 144 4.96 23.24 8.98
C PRO A 144 4.99 23.63 10.45
N LYS A 145 4.53 22.77 11.35
CA LYS A 145 4.59 22.98 12.80
C LYS A 145 5.89 22.48 13.44
N LYS A 146 6.85 21.95 12.67
CA LYS A 146 8.17 21.53 13.12
C LYS A 146 8.14 20.48 14.24
N PHE A 147 7.27 19.48 14.10
CA PHE A 147 7.24 18.36 15.03
C PHE A 147 8.58 17.62 15.02
N THR A 148 9.07 17.26 16.20
CA THR A 148 10.35 16.55 16.39
C THR A 148 10.20 15.22 17.12
N GLY A 149 8.98 14.84 17.47
CA GLY A 149 8.65 13.60 18.17
C GLY A 149 7.34 13.72 18.95
N LEU A 150 7.03 12.71 19.76
CA LEU A 150 5.76 12.63 20.49
C LEU A 150 5.51 13.84 21.41
N ALA A 151 6.55 14.38 22.05
CA ALA A 151 6.40 15.53 22.95
C ALA A 151 5.80 16.76 22.27
N SER A 152 6.05 16.95 20.97
CA SER A 152 5.49 18.06 20.19
C SER A 152 3.97 17.98 20.04
N LEU A 153 3.35 16.80 20.24
CA LEU A 153 1.91 16.60 20.17
C LEU A 153 1.16 17.09 21.41
N ALA A 154 1.87 17.47 22.47
CA ALA A 154 1.27 17.99 23.69
C ALA A 154 0.84 19.47 23.57
N ASP A 155 1.23 20.17 22.51
CA ASP A 155 0.81 21.55 22.27
C ASP A 155 -0.72 21.58 22.01
N ALA A 156 -1.44 22.31 22.88
CA ALA A 156 -2.90 22.42 22.80
C ALA A 156 -3.42 23.08 21.51
N SER A 157 -2.56 23.78 20.77
CA SER A 157 -2.88 24.35 19.44
C SER A 157 -2.72 23.34 18.29
N THR A 158 -2.27 22.12 18.60
CA THR A 158 -2.06 21.06 17.61
C THR A 158 -3.29 20.18 17.50
N ASN A 159 -3.86 20.10 16.32
CA ASN A 159 -4.94 19.16 16.00
C ASN A 159 -4.36 17.80 15.65
N VAL A 160 -4.44 16.86 16.59
CA VAL A 160 -3.97 15.48 16.40
C VAL A 160 -5.14 14.59 16.01
N VAL A 161 -4.95 13.73 15.00
CA VAL A 161 -5.90 12.69 14.63
C VAL A 161 -5.27 11.32 14.87
N LEU A 162 -6.03 10.44 15.50
CA LEU A 162 -5.65 9.06 15.79
C LEU A 162 -6.68 8.09 15.20
N CYS A 163 -6.33 6.82 15.14
CA CYS A 163 -7.34 5.78 14.95
C CYS A 163 -8.17 5.61 16.23
N ALA A 164 -9.35 5.01 16.10
CA ALA A 164 -10.16 4.60 17.24
C ALA A 164 -9.39 3.63 18.15
N GLU A 165 -9.61 3.72 19.46
CA GLU A 165 -8.89 2.91 20.47
C GLU A 165 -9.10 1.40 20.32
N THR A 166 -10.24 1.03 19.72
CA THR A 166 -10.62 -0.35 19.49
C THR A 166 -9.92 -1.02 18.32
N VAL A 167 -9.22 -0.23 17.46
CA VAL A 167 -8.49 -0.75 16.29
C VAL A 167 -6.99 -0.74 16.54
N PRO A 168 -6.19 -1.58 15.80
CA PRO A 168 -4.77 -1.78 16.10
C PRO A 168 -3.92 -0.50 16.13
N CYS A 169 -4.09 0.39 15.14
CA CYS A 169 -3.34 1.66 15.08
C CYS A 169 -3.66 2.59 16.26
N GLY A 170 -4.93 2.65 16.70
CA GLY A 170 -5.34 3.48 17.82
C GLY A 170 -4.81 2.96 19.15
N SER A 171 -5.00 1.67 19.43
CA SER A 171 -4.45 1.08 20.65
C SER A 171 -2.93 1.17 20.74
N ALA A 172 -2.22 1.08 19.61
CA ALA A 172 -0.78 1.24 19.55
C ALA A 172 -0.37 2.71 19.75
N ALA A 173 -1.09 3.68 19.15
CA ALA A 173 -0.86 5.11 19.34
C ALA A 173 -1.06 5.53 20.81
N ASP A 174 -2.14 5.09 21.45
CA ASP A 174 -2.39 5.38 22.85
C ASP A 174 -1.31 4.77 23.76
N ALA A 175 -0.82 3.57 23.43
CA ALA A 175 0.27 2.93 24.17
C ALA A 175 1.59 3.73 24.10
N VAL A 176 1.97 4.25 22.93
CA VAL A 176 3.21 5.04 22.80
C VAL A 176 3.07 6.43 23.42
N LEU A 177 1.91 7.05 23.33
CA LEU A 177 1.62 8.32 24.02
C LEU A 177 1.67 8.15 25.54
N THR A 178 1.07 7.09 26.07
CA THR A 178 1.12 6.74 27.50
C THR A 178 2.56 6.49 27.95
N LYS A 179 3.31 5.69 27.19
CA LYS A 179 4.73 5.39 27.48
C LYS A 179 5.60 6.63 27.48
N ALA A 180 5.30 7.60 26.62
CA ALA A 180 6.00 8.87 26.53
C ALA A 180 5.51 9.90 27.54
N ALA A 181 4.47 9.63 28.33
CA ALA A 181 3.78 10.56 29.21
C ALA A 181 3.29 11.83 28.46
N VAL A 182 2.80 11.67 27.23
CA VAL A 182 2.30 12.76 26.37
C VAL A 182 0.77 12.70 26.32
N THR A 183 0.14 13.84 26.60
CA THR A 183 -1.30 14.04 26.38
C THR A 183 -1.47 14.89 25.13
N ALA A 184 -1.89 14.26 24.03
CA ALA A 184 -2.13 14.94 22.76
C ALA A 184 -3.54 15.55 22.72
N HIS A 185 -3.70 16.68 22.02
CA HIS A 185 -5.00 17.27 21.74
C HIS A 185 -5.65 16.54 20.56
N VAL A 186 -6.31 15.39 20.85
CA VAL A 186 -6.97 14.56 19.85
C VAL A 186 -8.31 15.15 19.47
N VAL A 187 -8.43 15.61 18.21
CA VAL A 187 -9.65 16.24 17.69
C VAL A 187 -10.58 15.24 16.97
N SER A 188 -10.04 14.12 16.53
CA SER A 188 -10.83 13.06 15.86
C SER A 188 -10.16 11.69 16.02
N ARG A 189 -10.99 10.63 15.98
CA ARG A 189 -10.55 9.23 15.93
C ARG A 189 -11.23 8.52 14.78
N GLU A 190 -10.42 7.96 13.90
CA GLU A 190 -10.86 7.38 12.63
C GLU A 190 -10.98 5.86 12.69
N VAL A 191 -11.76 5.30 11.78
CA VAL A 191 -12.09 3.85 11.76
C VAL A 191 -10.90 2.96 11.43
N ASP A 192 -9.88 3.49 10.74
CA ASP A 192 -8.64 2.78 10.39
C ASP A 192 -7.50 3.78 10.09
N VAL A 193 -6.32 3.24 9.78
CA VAL A 193 -5.12 4.05 9.55
C VAL A 193 -5.17 4.85 8.24
N LYS A 194 -5.85 4.36 7.21
CA LYS A 194 -5.97 5.09 5.93
C LYS A 194 -6.89 6.30 6.09
N ALA A 195 -8.01 6.15 6.82
CA ALA A 195 -8.87 7.26 7.18
C ALA A 195 -8.12 8.29 8.04
N THR A 196 -7.28 7.83 8.99
CA THR A 196 -6.43 8.69 9.82
C THR A 196 -5.43 9.49 8.96
N LEU A 197 -4.71 8.81 8.06
CA LEU A 197 -3.74 9.45 7.16
C LEU A 197 -4.41 10.44 6.18
N ALA A 198 -5.63 10.13 5.75
CA ALA A 198 -6.40 11.00 4.87
C ALA A 198 -6.64 12.38 5.48
N LYS A 199 -6.83 12.49 6.80
CA LYS A 199 -6.98 13.77 7.49
C LYS A 199 -5.76 14.68 7.32
N ILE A 200 -4.57 14.10 7.30
CA ILE A 200 -3.32 14.84 7.03
C ILE A 200 -3.25 15.27 5.56
N THR A 201 -3.51 14.36 4.62
CA THR A 201 -3.41 14.67 3.19
C THR A 201 -4.47 15.67 2.70
N LEU A 202 -5.60 15.76 3.41
CA LEU A 202 -6.67 16.74 3.15
C LEU A 202 -6.46 18.07 3.89
N GLY A 203 -5.43 18.18 4.75
CA GLY A 203 -5.16 19.37 5.54
C GLY A 203 -6.15 19.62 6.69
N GLU A 204 -6.84 18.56 7.14
CA GLU A 204 -7.84 18.63 8.22
C GLU A 204 -7.21 18.47 9.62
N ALA A 205 -5.95 18.07 9.69
CA ALA A 205 -5.21 17.93 10.94
C ALA A 205 -3.73 18.31 10.76
N ASP A 206 -3.07 18.60 11.88
CA ASP A 206 -1.66 18.98 11.92
C ASP A 206 -0.72 17.80 12.05
N ALA A 207 -1.17 16.74 12.75
CA ALA A 207 -0.40 15.53 12.97
C ALA A 207 -1.31 14.32 13.16
N ALA A 208 -0.82 13.15 12.77
CA ALA A 208 -1.44 11.86 13.03
C ALA A 208 -0.37 10.84 13.46
N ILE A 209 -0.74 9.86 14.28
CA ILE A 209 0.11 8.69 14.51
C ILE A 209 -0.43 7.55 13.64
N VAL A 210 0.41 7.11 12.72
CA VAL A 210 0.13 6.07 11.72
C VAL A 210 1.27 5.05 11.70
N TYR A 211 1.28 4.09 10.79
CA TYR A 211 2.44 3.22 10.63
C TYR A 211 3.47 3.83 9.68
N HIS A 212 4.74 3.50 9.90
CA HIS A 212 5.83 3.88 9.00
C HIS A 212 5.54 3.49 7.54
N SER A 213 4.98 2.31 7.30
CA SER A 213 4.60 1.88 5.95
C SER A 213 3.57 2.79 5.28
N ASP A 214 2.67 3.41 6.05
CA ASP A 214 1.67 4.34 5.51
C ASP A 214 2.32 5.66 5.08
N VAL A 215 3.29 6.15 5.85
CA VAL A 215 4.11 7.33 5.50
C VAL A 215 4.89 7.08 4.22
N VAL A 216 5.59 5.93 4.14
CA VAL A 216 6.32 5.52 2.93
C VAL A 216 5.41 5.44 1.71
N ALA A 217 4.23 4.81 1.86
CA ALA A 217 3.27 4.67 0.77
C ALA A 217 2.65 6.00 0.33
N ALA A 218 2.47 6.95 1.25
CA ALA A 218 1.96 8.28 0.94
C ALA A 218 2.98 9.14 0.18
N GLY A 219 4.28 8.86 0.34
CA GLY A 219 5.37 9.59 -0.32
C GLY A 219 5.32 11.09 -0.01
N SER A 220 5.43 11.92 -1.03
CA SER A 220 5.46 13.39 -0.88
C SER A 220 4.15 14.04 -0.39
N LYS A 221 3.09 13.27 -0.19
CA LYS A 221 1.81 13.80 0.32
C LYS A 221 1.83 14.08 1.82
N VAL A 222 2.78 13.52 2.54
CA VAL A 222 3.00 13.73 3.98
C VAL A 222 4.50 13.81 4.27
N GLU A 223 4.84 14.37 5.44
CA GLU A 223 6.18 14.29 6.02
C GLU A 223 6.12 13.38 7.23
N GLY A 224 7.07 12.43 7.33
CA GLY A 224 7.20 11.54 8.46
C GLY A 224 8.12 12.11 9.54
N VAL A 225 7.70 11.98 10.80
CA VAL A 225 8.55 12.27 11.96
C VAL A 225 8.70 11.01 12.77
N GLU A 226 9.93 10.52 12.84
CA GLU A 226 10.25 9.25 13.50
C GLU A 226 9.95 9.31 15.01
N ILE A 227 9.37 8.24 15.54
CA ILE A 227 9.24 8.01 16.97
C ILE A 227 10.43 7.14 17.40
N PRO A 228 11.32 7.63 18.29
CA PRO A 228 12.48 6.89 18.75
C PRO A 228 12.11 5.48 19.26
N SER A 229 12.91 4.49 18.96
CA SER A 229 12.62 3.07 19.28
C SER A 229 12.36 2.82 20.77
N ALA A 230 13.00 3.61 21.65
CA ALA A 230 12.78 3.57 23.10
C ALA A 230 11.33 3.96 23.49
N GLN A 231 10.65 4.79 22.70
CA GLN A 231 9.27 5.23 22.90
C GLN A 231 8.28 4.48 22.02
N ASN A 232 8.75 3.92 20.90
CA ASN A 232 7.91 3.24 19.91
C ASN A 232 7.50 1.83 20.36
N THR A 233 6.67 1.20 19.55
CA THR A 233 6.29 -0.21 19.65
C THR A 233 6.41 -0.87 18.28
N THR A 234 6.79 -2.14 18.28
CA THR A 234 6.83 -2.96 17.06
C THR A 234 5.60 -3.84 17.00
N LEU A 235 4.88 -3.78 15.91
CA LEU A 235 3.72 -4.63 15.65
C LEU A 235 4.09 -5.74 14.65
N ALA A 236 3.78 -6.99 15.00
CA ALA A 236 3.85 -8.09 14.07
C ALA A 236 2.59 -8.10 13.19
N TYR A 237 2.73 -8.47 11.94
CA TYR A 237 1.63 -8.63 10.98
C TYR A 237 1.42 -10.12 10.71
N PRO A 238 0.55 -10.77 11.46
CA PRO A 238 0.24 -12.19 11.24
C PRO A 238 -0.68 -12.38 10.04
N LEU A 239 -0.48 -13.53 9.37
CA LEU A 239 -1.36 -14.11 8.37
C LEU A 239 -1.91 -15.43 8.93
N VAL A 240 -3.21 -15.59 8.84
CA VAL A 240 -3.95 -16.80 9.23
C VAL A 240 -4.70 -17.34 8.03
#